data_3e18322335c55a2b15a52fa3e8fce014
#
_entry.id   3e18322335c55a2b15a52fa3e8fce014
#
_cell.length_a   1.000
_cell.length_b   1.000
_cell.length_c   1.000
_cell.angle_alpha   90.00
_cell.angle_beta   90.00
_cell.angle_gamma   90.00
#
_symmetry.space_group_name_H-M   'P 1'
#
loop_
_entity.id
_entity.type
_entity.pdbx_description
1 polymer ?
#
loop_
_entity_poly.entity_id
_entity_poly.type
_entity_poly.pdbx_seq_one_letter_code
_entity_poly.pdbx_strand_id
1 'polypeptide(L)'
;MSESNQLINFATSSELIANGEGRNVLSAIEDGLRNCDEFLISVAFITPEGLLTLKPILKELEERGVRGRVLTTDYLGFNSPQVLEDLGSLNNIELKVYCTTQGSGHGFHTKGYIFRKDESYQIIVGSSNLTINALKKNREWNTRSEAH
;
A
#
# COMPACT_ATOMS: atom_id res chain seq x y z
N MET A 1 37.39 -14.12 0.78
CA MET A 1 36.23 -14.34 -0.10
C MET A 1 35.44 -13.06 -0.16
N SER A 2 35.50 -12.37 -1.25
CA SER A 2 34.71 -11.17 -1.46
C SER A 2 33.29 -11.59 -1.77
N GLU A 3 32.36 -11.35 -0.85
CA GLU A 3 30.95 -11.32 -1.20
C GLU A 3 30.76 -10.17 -2.18
N SER A 4 30.60 -10.49 -3.43
CA SER A 4 30.18 -9.54 -4.45
C SER A 4 28.76 -9.11 -4.06
N ASN A 5 28.62 -7.91 -3.51
CA ASN A 5 27.38 -7.19 -3.42
C ASN A 5 26.86 -6.99 -4.85
N GLN A 6 26.14 -7.96 -5.38
CA GLN A 6 25.37 -7.76 -6.58
C GLN A 6 24.29 -6.72 -6.23
N LEU A 7 24.52 -5.48 -6.62
CA LEU A 7 23.47 -4.46 -6.70
C LEU A 7 22.42 -5.01 -7.67
N ILE A 8 21.38 -5.58 -7.11
CA ILE A 8 20.24 -6.05 -7.88
C ILE A 8 19.53 -4.79 -8.38
N ASN A 9 19.67 -4.51 -9.65
CA ASN A 9 19.02 -3.38 -10.29
C ASN A 9 17.58 -3.81 -10.65
N PHE A 10 16.65 -3.60 -9.72
CA PHE A 10 15.26 -4.04 -9.87
C PHE A 10 14.40 -3.11 -10.71
N ALA A 11 14.75 -1.83 -10.81
CA ALA A 11 13.89 -0.87 -11.46
C ALA A 11 14.18 -0.78 -12.96
N THR A 12 13.20 -1.07 -13.79
CA THR A 12 13.26 -0.88 -15.24
C THR A 12 12.71 0.47 -15.68
N SER A 13 11.81 1.05 -14.90
CA SER A 13 11.27 2.40 -15.10
C SER A 13 10.84 3.02 -13.78
N SER A 14 10.85 4.34 -13.70
CA SER A 14 10.34 5.08 -12.54
C SER A 14 9.69 6.38 -12.99
N GLU A 15 8.58 6.74 -12.36
CA GLU A 15 7.91 8.02 -12.57
C GLU A 15 7.48 8.65 -11.24
N LEU A 16 7.46 9.97 -11.18
CA LEU A 16 6.92 10.71 -10.05
C LEU A 16 5.39 10.82 -10.20
N ILE A 17 4.67 10.47 -9.15
CA ILE A 17 3.23 10.67 -9.03
C ILE A 17 2.99 11.74 -7.99
N ALA A 18 2.40 12.84 -8.42
CA ALA A 18 1.92 13.91 -7.54
C ALA A 18 0.42 14.09 -7.76
N ASN A 19 -0.31 14.45 -6.70
CA ASN A 19 -1.71 14.81 -6.84
C ASN A 19 -1.81 16.15 -7.58
N GLY A 20 -2.57 16.18 -8.66
CA GLY A 20 -2.75 17.35 -9.51
C GLY A 20 -3.80 17.11 -10.60
N GLU A 21 -3.86 18.01 -11.57
CA GLU A 21 -4.83 17.92 -12.66
C GLU A 21 -4.69 16.60 -13.45
N GLY A 22 -5.76 15.80 -13.42
CA GLY A 22 -5.88 14.58 -14.22
C GLY A 22 -5.10 13.36 -13.72
N ARG A 23 -4.29 13.48 -12.67
CA ARG A 23 -3.57 12.36 -12.05
C ARG A 23 -3.56 12.48 -10.53
N ASN A 24 -3.78 11.38 -9.84
CA ASN A 24 -3.60 11.29 -8.40
C ASN A 24 -3.08 9.91 -7.99
N VAL A 25 -2.64 9.83 -6.74
CA VAL A 25 -2.12 8.58 -6.18
C VAL A 25 -3.18 7.48 -6.18
N LEU A 26 -4.44 7.84 -5.94
CA LEU A 26 -5.55 6.90 -5.96
C LEU A 26 -5.65 6.15 -7.29
N SER A 27 -5.61 6.87 -8.42
CA SER A 27 -5.69 6.26 -9.75
C SER A 27 -4.57 5.24 -9.97
N ALA A 28 -3.36 5.55 -9.53
CA ALA A 28 -2.22 4.64 -9.66
C ALA A 28 -2.38 3.38 -8.79
N ILE A 29 -2.90 3.52 -7.56
CA ILE A 29 -3.20 2.39 -6.68
C ILE A 29 -4.32 1.53 -7.27
N GLU A 30 -5.39 2.15 -7.76
CA GLU A 30 -6.50 1.43 -8.39
C GLU A 30 -6.06 0.64 -9.62
N ASP A 31 -5.22 1.23 -10.47
CA ASP A 31 -4.66 0.54 -11.63
C ASP A 31 -3.81 -0.67 -11.21
N GLY A 32 -2.97 -0.51 -10.21
CA GLY A 32 -2.16 -1.59 -9.66
C GLY A 32 -3.03 -2.73 -9.12
N LEU A 33 -4.03 -2.42 -8.31
CA LEU A 33 -4.95 -3.40 -7.73
C LEU A 33 -5.75 -4.17 -8.80
N ARG A 34 -6.30 -3.46 -9.80
CA ARG A 34 -7.11 -4.12 -10.86
C ARG A 34 -6.31 -5.10 -11.71
N ASN A 35 -5.00 -4.88 -11.84
CA ASN A 35 -4.16 -5.65 -12.74
C ASN A 35 -3.26 -6.68 -12.02
N CYS A 36 -3.28 -6.76 -10.69
CA CYS A 36 -2.38 -7.65 -9.96
C CYS A 36 -2.94 -9.06 -9.73
N ASP A 37 -2.01 -9.98 -9.47
CA ASP A 37 -2.28 -11.34 -8.99
C ASP A 37 -2.09 -11.44 -7.47
N GLU A 38 -1.35 -10.51 -6.89
CA GLU A 38 -1.10 -10.38 -5.45
C GLU A 38 -0.76 -8.91 -5.13
N PHE A 39 -1.15 -8.43 -3.96
CA PHE A 39 -0.79 -7.09 -3.51
C PHE A 39 -0.32 -7.04 -2.06
N LEU A 40 0.47 -6.01 -1.76
CA LEU A 40 0.88 -5.65 -0.41
C LEU A 40 0.71 -4.13 -0.21
N ILE A 41 0.04 -3.77 0.86
CA ILE A 41 -0.13 -2.38 1.31
C ILE A 41 0.52 -2.26 2.68
N SER A 42 1.48 -1.35 2.82
CA SER A 42 2.14 -1.05 4.09
C SER A 42 2.03 0.44 4.36
N VAL A 43 1.13 0.83 5.26
CA VAL A 43 0.83 2.23 5.56
C VAL A 43 0.62 2.44 7.05
N ALA A 44 1.08 3.59 7.57
CA ALA A 44 0.93 3.92 8.98
C ALA A 44 -0.51 4.27 9.35
N PHE A 45 -1.23 4.99 8.48
CA PHE A 45 -2.59 5.47 8.76
C PHE A 45 -3.58 5.06 7.70
N ILE A 46 -4.74 4.57 8.17
CA ILE A 46 -5.88 4.20 7.35
C ILE A 46 -7.10 4.87 7.92
N THR A 47 -7.69 5.81 7.19
CA THR A 47 -8.97 6.40 7.60
C THR A 47 -10.15 5.60 7.05
N PRO A 48 -11.33 5.66 7.72
CA PRO A 48 -12.54 5.02 7.20
C PRO A 48 -12.87 5.46 5.77
N GLU A 49 -12.74 6.74 5.45
CA GLU A 49 -13.00 7.30 4.13
C GLU A 49 -11.97 6.82 3.10
N GLY A 50 -10.69 6.72 3.50
CA GLY A 50 -9.63 6.19 2.65
C GLY A 50 -9.89 4.72 2.29
N LEU A 51 -10.23 3.91 3.29
CA LEU A 51 -10.58 2.51 3.08
C LEU A 51 -11.84 2.36 2.23
N LEU A 52 -12.87 3.17 2.50
CA LEU A 52 -14.13 3.14 1.74
C LEU A 52 -13.90 3.39 0.25
N THR A 53 -12.94 4.23 -0.10
CA THR A 53 -12.59 4.51 -1.49
C THR A 53 -12.06 3.28 -2.23
N LEU A 54 -11.30 2.42 -1.55
CA LEU A 54 -10.76 1.18 -2.14
C LEU A 54 -11.67 -0.05 -1.96
N LYS A 55 -12.64 0.02 -1.07
CA LYS A 55 -13.47 -1.13 -0.70
C LYS A 55 -14.14 -1.85 -1.88
N PRO A 56 -14.67 -1.16 -2.91
CA PRO A 56 -15.24 -1.84 -4.08
C PRO A 56 -14.21 -2.71 -4.81
N ILE A 57 -12.99 -2.20 -5.00
CA ILE A 57 -11.92 -2.95 -5.68
C ILE A 57 -11.44 -4.11 -4.80
N LEU A 58 -11.28 -3.89 -3.48
CA LEU A 58 -10.86 -4.95 -2.56
C LEU A 58 -11.88 -6.10 -2.52
N LYS A 59 -13.17 -5.83 -2.61
CA LYS A 59 -14.21 -6.86 -2.72
C LYS A 59 -14.16 -7.60 -4.07
N GLU A 60 -13.96 -6.88 -5.17
CA GLU A 60 -13.75 -7.50 -6.48
C GLU A 60 -12.56 -8.45 -6.46
N LEU A 61 -11.46 -8.06 -5.82
CA LEU A 61 -10.28 -8.91 -5.67
C LEU A 61 -10.55 -10.12 -4.77
N GLU A 62 -11.37 -9.98 -3.73
CA GLU A 62 -11.83 -11.10 -2.91
C GLU A 62 -12.60 -12.13 -3.74
N GLU A 63 -13.56 -11.68 -4.54
CA GLU A 63 -14.36 -12.53 -5.43
C GLU A 63 -13.48 -13.25 -6.48
N ARG A 64 -12.42 -12.60 -6.94
CA ARG A 64 -11.45 -13.18 -7.88
C ARG A 64 -10.39 -14.05 -7.22
N GLY A 65 -10.38 -14.14 -5.90
CA GLY A 65 -9.39 -14.91 -5.16
C GLY A 65 -7.97 -14.32 -5.17
N VAL A 66 -7.82 -13.03 -5.45
CA VAL A 66 -6.53 -12.33 -5.42
C VAL A 66 -6.12 -12.09 -3.98
N ARG A 67 -4.97 -12.60 -3.60
CA ARG A 67 -4.44 -12.47 -2.23
C ARG A 67 -3.84 -11.10 -1.98
N GLY A 68 -4.11 -10.57 -0.80
CA GLY A 68 -3.55 -9.32 -0.34
C GLY A 68 -2.98 -9.43 1.06
N ARG A 69 -1.95 -8.63 1.32
CA ARG A 69 -1.39 -8.42 2.65
C ARG A 69 -1.44 -6.94 2.98
N VAL A 70 -1.93 -6.62 4.17
CA VAL A 70 -1.95 -5.25 4.69
C VAL A 70 -1.19 -5.21 6.00
N LEU A 71 -0.19 -4.34 6.08
CA LEU A 71 0.56 -4.05 7.29
C LEU A 71 0.29 -2.59 7.70
N THR A 72 -0.14 -2.39 8.92
CA THR A 72 -0.36 -1.08 9.51
C THR A 72 0.11 -1.05 10.98
N THR A 73 -0.23 -0.04 11.74
CA THR A 73 0.23 0.12 13.13
C THR A 73 -0.89 0.54 14.07
N ASP A 74 -0.70 0.30 15.36
CA ASP A 74 -1.54 0.80 16.45
C ASP A 74 -1.09 2.18 16.99
N TYR A 75 -0.10 2.81 16.35
CA TYR A 75 0.52 4.04 16.81
C TYR A 75 -0.49 5.14 17.09
N LEU A 76 -0.49 5.67 18.32
CA LEU A 76 -1.36 6.74 18.81
C LEU A 76 -2.87 6.52 18.60
N GLY A 77 -3.31 5.31 18.31
CA GLY A 77 -4.74 5.02 18.08
C GLY A 77 -5.32 5.66 16.81
N PHE A 78 -4.49 6.05 15.85
CA PHE A 78 -4.97 6.66 14.60
C PHE A 78 -5.75 5.71 13.70
N ASN A 79 -5.48 4.41 13.81
CA ASN A 79 -6.27 3.40 13.11
C ASN A 79 -7.40 2.91 14.02
N SER A 80 -8.63 3.22 13.66
CA SER A 80 -9.80 2.82 14.46
C SER A 80 -9.97 1.29 14.41
N PRO A 81 -10.49 0.68 15.50
CA PRO A 81 -10.82 -0.74 15.49
C PRO A 81 -11.75 -1.14 14.35
N GLN A 82 -12.69 -0.29 13.97
CA GLN A 82 -13.64 -0.54 12.88
C GLN A 82 -12.92 -0.71 11.53
N VAL A 83 -11.92 0.13 11.24
CA VAL A 83 -11.12 0.01 10.02
C VAL A 83 -10.37 -1.32 9.98
N LEU A 84 -9.79 -1.73 11.11
CA LEU A 84 -9.07 -3.00 11.21
C LEU A 84 -10.01 -4.20 11.06
N GLU A 85 -11.21 -4.13 11.66
CA GLU A 85 -12.25 -5.15 11.50
C GLU A 85 -12.74 -5.26 10.06
N ASP A 86 -12.98 -4.12 9.41
CA ASP A 86 -13.41 -4.07 8.00
C ASP A 86 -12.38 -4.70 7.06
N LEU A 87 -11.09 -4.42 7.26
CA LEU A 87 -10.01 -5.06 6.51
C LEU A 87 -9.90 -6.54 6.82
N GLY A 88 -9.92 -6.91 8.10
CA GLY A 88 -9.81 -8.30 8.55
C GLY A 88 -11.00 -9.17 8.16
N SER A 89 -12.15 -8.58 7.82
CA SER A 89 -13.34 -9.29 7.33
C SER A 89 -13.23 -9.77 5.88
N LEU A 90 -12.31 -9.24 5.11
CA LEU A 90 -12.05 -9.67 3.73
C LEU A 90 -11.23 -10.97 3.73
N ASN A 91 -11.78 -12.04 3.18
CA ASN A 91 -11.19 -13.38 3.26
C ASN A 91 -9.87 -13.52 2.50
N ASN A 92 -9.61 -12.64 1.54
CA ASN A 92 -8.40 -12.62 0.73
C ASN A 92 -7.28 -11.78 1.32
N ILE A 93 -7.51 -11.08 2.45
CA ILE A 93 -6.54 -10.17 3.05
C ILE A 93 -5.98 -10.76 4.34
N GLU A 94 -4.65 -10.88 4.41
CA GLU A 94 -3.90 -11.09 5.65
C GLU A 94 -3.55 -9.71 6.24
N LEU A 95 -4.19 -9.37 7.36
CA LEU A 95 -3.92 -8.13 8.09
C LEU A 95 -2.91 -8.38 9.21
N LYS A 96 -1.86 -7.56 9.26
CA LYS A 96 -0.92 -7.50 10.38
C LYS A 96 -0.84 -6.09 10.93
N VAL A 97 -0.80 -5.98 12.25
CA VAL A 97 -0.68 -4.70 12.97
C VAL A 97 0.64 -4.68 13.73
N TYR A 98 1.50 -3.72 13.41
CA TYR A 98 2.72 -3.47 14.14
C TYR A 98 2.38 -2.76 15.45
N CYS A 99 2.60 -3.46 16.57
CA CYS A 99 2.28 -2.94 17.90
C CYS A 99 3.46 -2.13 18.46
N THR A 100 3.28 -0.83 18.58
CA THR A 100 4.33 0.09 19.07
C THR A 100 4.56 -0.02 20.56
N THR A 101 3.57 -0.51 21.32
CA THR A 101 3.64 -0.66 22.79
C THR A 101 4.41 -1.91 23.24
N GLN A 102 4.62 -2.87 22.35
CA GLN A 102 5.30 -4.14 22.66
C GLN A 102 6.70 -4.24 22.06
N GLY A 103 7.14 -3.24 21.34
CA GLY A 103 8.35 -3.30 20.53
C GLY A 103 9.51 -2.47 21.07
N SER A 104 10.58 -2.45 20.32
CA SER A 104 11.86 -1.81 20.55
C SER A 104 11.84 -0.28 20.60
N GLY A 105 10.68 0.37 20.69
CA GLY A 105 10.55 1.84 20.66
C GLY A 105 10.71 2.46 19.26
N HIS A 106 10.80 1.65 18.22
CA HIS A 106 10.88 2.15 16.85
C HIS A 106 9.49 2.48 16.30
N GLY A 107 9.35 3.65 15.69
CA GLY A 107 8.12 4.07 15.03
C GLY A 107 7.92 3.31 13.72
N PHE A 108 6.63 3.10 13.35
CA PHE A 108 6.24 2.56 12.07
C PHE A 108 5.70 3.71 11.20
N HIS A 109 6.35 3.97 10.07
CA HIS A 109 6.00 5.13 9.23
C HIS A 109 6.05 4.84 7.72
N THR A 110 5.93 3.56 7.35
CA THR A 110 5.99 3.16 5.94
C THR A 110 4.74 3.61 5.18
N LYS A 111 4.92 3.91 3.90
CA LYS A 111 3.85 4.18 2.94
C LYS A 111 4.26 3.57 1.61
N GLY A 112 3.84 2.34 1.40
CA GLY A 112 4.19 1.57 0.22
C GLY A 112 3.04 0.71 -0.25
N TYR A 113 2.94 0.58 -1.56
CA TYR A 113 1.95 -0.23 -2.26
C TYR A 113 2.68 -1.05 -3.31
N ILE A 114 2.57 -2.36 -3.24
CA ILE A 114 3.25 -3.28 -4.13
C ILE A 114 2.23 -4.18 -4.80
N PHE A 115 2.29 -4.26 -6.10
CA PHE A 115 1.40 -5.06 -6.94
C PHE A 115 2.25 -6.01 -7.78
N ARG A 116 2.01 -7.31 -7.63
CA ARG A 116 2.67 -8.33 -8.44
C ARG A 116 1.76 -8.78 -9.57
N LYS A 117 2.29 -8.85 -10.77
CA LYS A 117 1.66 -9.45 -11.94
C LYS A 117 2.66 -10.37 -12.61
N ASP A 118 2.39 -11.68 -12.61
CA ASP A 118 3.34 -12.70 -13.04
C ASP A 118 4.70 -12.54 -12.33
N GLU A 119 5.78 -12.27 -13.05
CA GLU A 119 7.12 -12.02 -12.50
C GLU A 119 7.44 -10.52 -12.36
N SER A 120 6.50 -9.65 -12.70
CA SER A 120 6.69 -8.20 -12.63
C SER A 120 6.07 -7.60 -11.37
N TYR A 121 6.69 -6.53 -10.89
CA TYR A 121 6.23 -5.77 -9.74
C TYR A 121 6.03 -4.31 -10.12
N GLN A 122 4.92 -3.74 -9.71
CA GLN A 122 4.72 -2.30 -9.67
C GLN A 122 4.78 -1.85 -8.21
N ILE A 123 5.62 -0.88 -7.92
CA ILE A 123 5.90 -0.43 -6.56
C ILE A 123 5.65 1.07 -6.48
N ILE A 124 4.77 1.48 -5.57
CA ILE A 124 4.51 2.89 -5.26
C ILE A 124 5.01 3.14 -3.85
N VAL A 125 5.97 4.04 -3.68
CA VAL A 125 6.53 4.44 -2.39
C VAL A 125 6.59 5.96 -2.32
N GLY A 126 6.23 6.51 -1.16
CA GLY A 126 6.30 7.94 -0.95
C GLY A 126 5.63 8.40 0.34
N SER A 127 4.93 9.50 0.28
CA SER A 127 4.34 10.17 1.44
C SER A 127 2.87 9.78 1.72
N SER A 128 2.20 9.06 0.82
CA SER A 128 0.76 8.87 0.89
C SER A 128 0.32 7.71 1.78
N ASN A 129 -0.32 8.03 2.91
CA ASN A 129 -1.11 7.08 3.69
C ASN A 129 -2.44 6.75 2.98
N LEU A 130 -3.15 5.75 3.48
CA LEU A 130 -4.48 5.38 2.98
C LEU A 130 -5.56 6.28 3.61
N THR A 131 -5.51 7.55 3.25
CA THR A 131 -6.45 8.59 3.66
C THR A 131 -6.97 9.33 2.44
N ILE A 132 -8.22 9.78 2.49
CA ILE A 132 -8.81 10.48 1.33
C ILE A 132 -8.02 11.72 0.91
N ASN A 133 -7.48 12.44 1.88
CA ASN A 133 -6.67 13.62 1.60
C ASN A 133 -5.34 13.27 0.92
N ALA A 134 -4.63 12.26 1.42
CA ALA A 134 -3.37 11.82 0.80
C ALA A 134 -3.59 11.25 -0.60
N LEU A 135 -4.69 10.52 -0.80
CA LEU A 135 -5.00 9.87 -2.07
C LEU A 135 -5.42 10.85 -3.18
N LYS A 136 -6.10 11.95 -2.82
CA LYS A 136 -6.76 12.83 -3.82
C LYS A 136 -6.39 14.31 -3.73
N LYS A 137 -6.13 14.85 -2.55
CA LYS A 137 -6.16 16.30 -2.29
C LYS A 137 -4.81 16.89 -1.91
N ASN A 138 -4.10 16.26 -0.98
CA ASN A 138 -2.84 16.79 -0.48
C ASN A 138 -1.78 16.80 -1.56
N ARG A 139 -0.82 17.69 -1.43
CA ARG A 139 0.42 17.63 -2.21
C ARG A 139 1.28 16.51 -1.67
N GLU A 140 1.20 15.38 -2.32
CA GLU A 140 1.93 14.17 -1.99
C GLU A 140 2.94 13.85 -3.10
N TRP A 141 4.08 13.34 -2.71
CA TRP A 141 5.07 12.84 -3.66
C TRP A 141 5.25 11.34 -3.48
N ASN A 142 5.02 10.63 -4.56
CA ASN A 142 5.23 9.19 -4.62
C ASN A 142 6.00 8.85 -5.89
N THR A 143 6.81 7.82 -5.81
CA THR A 143 7.46 7.23 -6.98
C THR A 143 6.79 5.91 -7.29
N ARG A 144 6.39 5.73 -8.55
CA ARG A 144 5.99 4.43 -9.09
C ARG A 144 7.15 3.86 -9.87
N SER A 145 7.58 2.66 -9.51
CA SER A 145 8.64 1.93 -10.19
C SER A 145 8.15 0.57 -10.66
N GLU A 146 8.67 0.12 -11.78
CA GLU A 146 8.46 -1.24 -12.27
C GLU A 146 9.74 -2.04 -12.12
N ALA A 147 9.61 -3.29 -11.70
CA ALA A 147 10.71 -4.24 -11.52
C ALA A 147 10.32 -5.61 -12.08
N HIS A 148 11.30 -6.35 -12.56
CA HIS A 148 11.17 -7.70 -13.10
C HIS A 148 12.07 -8.68 -12.36
#